data_25f4e0281e9c38c63686ac72e5f5f396
#
_entry.id   25f4e0281e9c38c63686ac72e5f5f396
#
_cell.length_a   1.000
_cell.length_b   1.000
_cell.length_c   1.000
_cell.angle_alpha   90.00
_cell.angle_beta   90.00
_cell.angle_gamma   90.00
#
_symmetry.space_group_name_H-M   'P 1'
#
loop_
_entity.id
_entity.type
_entity.pdbx_description
1 polymer ?
#
loop_
_entity_poly.entity_id
_entity_poly.type
_entity_poly.pdbx_seq_one_letter_code
_entity_poly.pdbx_strand_id
1 'polypeptide(L)'
;MILAVLSLLKTQKKSLPLHLLTEKSKYNSMNIESEIIATVVQAVKECFGQDVPTTMVQLQKTKAEFEGNLTLVMFPFFKLSRLKPEDTAQQLGDYLAKHCKVVQSFNVVKGFLNLTIAPAAWILSLNHINRDSRFGKKSANNESPLVMIEYSSPNTNKPLHLGHVRNNLLGWSLAQIMEANGNRVVKTNIVNDRGIHICKSMLAWKKWGNGATPESTGKKGDHLIGDYYVAFDQHYRAELAELTAKFKAEGMTDEEAEKRAKEDSPLMKEAHDMLVRWEQGDEEVRALWKKMNDWVYQGFDETYKAMGVGFDKIYYESETYLEGKAKVEEGLAKGLFFRKPDGSVWADLSNEGLDQKILLRADGTSVYMTQDIGTADLRFKDYPIDKMIYVVGNEQNYHFQALSILLDRLGFKWGKELVHFSYGMVELPNGKMKSREGTVVDADDLMEEMVSAARHTSEELGKFADMTENERNEIARIVGMGALKYFILKVDARKNMLFNPEESIDFNGNTGPFIQYTYARIRSIMRKAEAEGIVLPSVLPNTLPLNEKEVQLIQKLNSFETVVEQAGKDYSPSGIANYCYELTKDFNQFYHDYSILNAESAEAKTLRLALAKNVAKTIKNGMQLLGIEVPERM
;
A
#
# COMPACT_ATOMS: atom_id res chain seq x y z
N MET A 1 53.78 -21.91 -5.60
CA MET A 1 53.65 -20.79 -4.63
C MET A 1 52.22 -20.48 -4.23
N ILE A 2 51.21 -21.05 -4.87
CA ILE A 2 49.77 -20.84 -4.55
C ILE A 2 49.23 -21.88 -3.55
N LEU A 3 49.86 -23.04 -3.40
CA LEU A 3 49.45 -24.10 -2.46
C LEU A 3 49.98 -23.92 -1.02
N ALA A 4 50.93 -23.01 -0.79
CA ALA A 4 51.47 -22.70 0.54
C ALA A 4 50.67 -21.60 1.29
N VAL A 5 49.89 -20.79 0.57
CA VAL A 5 49.04 -19.72 1.16
C VAL A 5 47.69 -20.25 1.65
N LEU A 6 47.21 -21.37 1.09
CA LEU A 6 45.97 -22.01 1.52
C LEU A 6 46.10 -22.90 2.76
N SER A 7 47.33 -23.23 3.18
CA SER A 7 47.60 -23.99 4.40
C SER A 7 47.67 -23.12 5.66
N LEU A 8 47.93 -21.81 5.53
CA LEU A 8 48.03 -20.85 6.65
C LEU A 8 46.67 -20.23 7.07
N LEU A 9 45.64 -20.44 6.29
CA LEU A 9 44.29 -19.94 6.62
C LEU A 9 43.38 -20.98 7.34
N LYS A 10 43.91 -22.18 7.62
CA LYS A 10 43.15 -23.26 8.29
C LYS A 10 43.40 -23.40 9.79
N THR A 11 44.24 -22.59 10.42
CA THR A 11 44.59 -22.74 11.84
C THR A 11 44.39 -21.46 12.67
N GLN A 12 43.28 -20.75 12.50
CA GLN A 12 42.82 -19.81 13.53
C GLN A 12 41.27 -19.79 13.60
N LYS A 13 40.65 -20.93 13.83
CA LYS A 13 39.35 -20.94 14.53
C LYS A 13 39.62 -20.75 16.02
N LYS A 14 39.87 -19.53 16.46
CA LYS A 14 39.66 -19.16 17.86
C LYS A 14 38.15 -19.20 18.07
N SER A 15 37.67 -20.24 18.77
CA SER A 15 36.32 -20.29 19.35
C SER A 15 36.12 -19.00 20.15
N LEU A 16 35.18 -18.15 19.73
CA LEU A 16 34.71 -17.05 20.59
C LEU A 16 34.26 -17.68 21.92
N PRO A 17 34.65 -17.09 23.04
CA PRO A 17 34.24 -17.61 24.36
C PRO A 17 32.71 -17.67 24.45
N LEU A 18 32.22 -18.77 24.98
CA LEU A 18 30.77 -19.08 25.09
C LEU A 18 29.98 -17.97 25.80
N HIS A 19 30.63 -17.18 26.67
CA HIS A 19 30.00 -16.04 27.35
C HIS A 19 29.69 -14.85 26.41
N LEU A 20 30.45 -14.66 25.31
CA LEU A 20 30.14 -13.64 24.30
C LEU A 20 28.98 -14.05 23.38
N LEU A 21 28.77 -15.37 23.20
CA LEU A 21 27.59 -15.89 22.48
C LEU A 21 26.31 -15.81 23.34
N THR A 22 26.46 -16.00 24.65
CA THR A 22 25.32 -15.84 25.60
C THR A 22 24.96 -14.38 25.84
N GLU A 23 25.92 -13.43 25.77
CA GLU A 23 25.59 -12.00 25.79
C GLU A 23 24.91 -11.52 24.50
N LYS A 24 25.36 -11.98 23.32
CA LYS A 24 24.65 -11.68 22.06
C LYS A 24 23.22 -12.19 22.02
N SER A 25 22.95 -13.32 22.68
CA SER A 25 21.58 -13.89 22.81
C SER A 25 20.72 -13.12 23.82
N LYS A 26 21.32 -12.46 24.82
CA LYS A 26 20.57 -11.68 25.83
C LYS A 26 20.15 -10.28 25.37
N TYR A 27 20.72 -9.80 24.26
CA TYR A 27 20.36 -8.48 23.69
C TYR A 27 19.37 -8.57 22.51
N ASN A 28 18.85 -9.77 22.20
CA ASN A 28 17.78 -9.93 21.20
C ASN A 28 16.46 -9.47 21.81
N SER A 29 15.97 -8.32 21.32
CA SER A 29 14.63 -7.74 21.46
C SER A 29 14.09 -7.66 22.91
N MET A 30 14.57 -6.71 23.70
CA MET A 30 13.84 -6.31 24.88
C MET A 30 12.66 -5.39 24.45
N ASN A 31 11.60 -6.01 23.96
CA ASN A 31 10.33 -5.32 23.78
C ASN A 31 9.63 -5.30 25.14
N ILE A 32 9.47 -4.12 25.71
CA ILE A 32 8.88 -3.89 27.04
C ILE A 32 7.51 -4.58 27.16
N GLU A 33 6.67 -4.45 26.13
CA GLU A 33 5.33 -5.05 26.12
C GLU A 33 5.41 -6.57 26.12
N SER A 34 6.30 -7.15 25.32
CA SER A 34 6.48 -8.61 25.27
C SER A 34 6.97 -9.19 26.59
N GLU A 35 7.84 -8.49 27.33
CA GLU A 35 8.28 -8.93 28.65
C GLU A 35 7.15 -8.86 29.67
N ILE A 36 6.36 -7.80 29.64
CA ILE A 36 5.16 -7.67 30.50
C ILE A 36 4.16 -8.78 30.15
N ILE A 37 3.84 -8.98 28.89
CA ILE A 37 2.90 -10.02 28.42
C ILE A 37 3.34 -11.40 28.91
N ALA A 38 4.61 -11.77 28.73
CA ALA A 38 5.14 -13.05 29.17
C ALA A 38 5.03 -13.20 30.69
N THR A 39 5.35 -12.15 31.44
CA THR A 39 5.27 -12.16 32.90
C THR A 39 3.83 -12.23 33.40
N VAL A 40 2.86 -11.58 32.72
CA VAL A 40 1.42 -11.68 33.03
C VAL A 40 0.92 -13.10 32.82
N VAL A 41 1.28 -13.76 31.71
CA VAL A 41 0.91 -15.16 31.47
C VAL A 41 1.40 -16.06 32.59
N GLN A 42 2.66 -15.87 33.01
CA GLN A 42 3.23 -16.61 34.14
C GLN A 42 2.53 -16.27 35.47
N ALA A 43 2.24 -14.99 35.72
CA ALA A 43 1.51 -14.54 36.90
C ALA A 43 0.13 -15.19 37.03
N VAL A 44 -0.63 -15.26 35.94
CA VAL A 44 -1.96 -15.89 35.89
C VAL A 44 -1.85 -17.39 36.22
N LYS A 45 -0.83 -18.07 35.70
CA LYS A 45 -0.58 -19.45 36.00
C LYS A 45 -0.22 -19.69 37.47
N GLU A 46 0.67 -18.87 38.03
CA GLU A 46 1.14 -19.05 39.42
C GLU A 46 0.12 -18.55 40.44
N CYS A 47 -0.56 -17.45 40.20
CA CYS A 47 -1.54 -16.88 41.13
C CYS A 47 -2.91 -17.53 41.06
N PHE A 48 -3.35 -17.95 39.86
CA PHE A 48 -4.72 -18.42 39.64
C PHE A 48 -4.80 -19.87 39.11
N GLY A 49 -3.67 -20.55 38.86
CA GLY A 49 -3.63 -21.91 38.37
C GLY A 49 -4.19 -22.11 36.96
N GLN A 50 -4.21 -21.08 36.13
CA GLN A 50 -4.80 -21.07 34.79
C GLN A 50 -3.75 -20.80 33.73
N ASP A 51 -3.73 -21.60 32.66
CA ASP A 51 -2.94 -21.29 31.48
C ASP A 51 -3.75 -20.39 30.53
N VAL A 52 -3.14 -19.27 30.10
CA VAL A 52 -3.77 -18.30 29.19
C VAL A 52 -2.87 -18.04 27.98
N PRO A 53 -3.44 -17.84 26.80
CA PRO A 53 -2.65 -17.43 25.63
C PRO A 53 -2.18 -15.98 25.76
N THR A 54 -1.05 -15.65 25.17
CA THR A 54 -0.51 -14.28 25.11
C THR A 54 -1.49 -13.27 24.52
N THR A 55 -2.35 -13.70 23.59
CA THR A 55 -3.39 -12.89 22.95
C THR A 55 -4.47 -12.38 23.90
N MET A 56 -4.60 -12.99 25.09
CA MET A 56 -5.53 -12.53 26.13
C MET A 56 -4.97 -11.30 26.87
N VAL A 57 -3.65 -11.12 26.87
CA VAL A 57 -2.99 -10.01 27.57
C VAL A 57 -2.98 -8.78 26.66
N GLN A 58 -3.73 -7.77 27.06
CA GLN A 58 -3.81 -6.51 26.30
C GLN A 58 -3.26 -5.37 27.13
N LEU A 59 -2.33 -4.63 26.55
CA LEU A 59 -1.74 -3.41 27.14
C LEU A 59 -2.22 -2.19 26.35
N GLN A 60 -2.44 -1.10 27.03
CA GLN A 60 -2.80 0.19 26.43
C GLN A 60 -2.05 1.32 27.13
N LYS A 61 -1.90 2.46 26.47
CA LYS A 61 -1.33 3.66 27.09
C LYS A 61 -2.20 4.06 28.29
N THR A 62 -1.56 4.34 29.43
CA THR A 62 -2.27 4.87 30.61
C THR A 62 -2.88 6.24 30.27
N LYS A 63 -4.11 6.47 30.70
CA LYS A 63 -4.78 7.76 30.52
C LYS A 63 -4.06 8.85 31.31
N ALA A 64 -4.03 10.07 30.78
CA ALA A 64 -3.28 11.19 31.35
C ALA A 64 -3.69 11.58 32.80
N GLU A 65 -4.92 11.24 33.22
CA GLU A 65 -5.42 11.46 34.56
C GLU A 65 -4.91 10.45 35.62
N PHE A 66 -4.23 9.36 35.16
CA PHE A 66 -3.72 8.31 36.03
C PHE A 66 -2.19 8.21 35.96
N GLU A 67 -1.57 7.89 37.08
CA GLU A 67 -0.15 7.61 37.17
C GLU A 67 0.18 6.28 36.51
N GLY A 68 1.28 6.23 35.75
CA GLY A 68 1.77 5.04 35.02
C GLY A 68 2.01 5.30 33.53
N ASN A 69 2.63 4.34 32.86
CA ASN A 69 2.93 4.39 31.42
C ASN A 69 2.03 3.47 30.61
N LEU A 70 1.78 2.26 31.13
CA LEU A 70 0.98 1.22 30.48
C LEU A 70 -0.10 0.72 31.42
N THR A 71 -1.30 0.50 30.91
CA THR A 71 -2.42 -0.10 31.65
C THR A 71 -2.67 -1.50 31.12
N LEU A 72 -2.64 -2.49 32.00
CA LEU A 72 -3.09 -3.85 31.69
C LEU A 72 -4.62 -3.90 31.71
N VAL A 73 -5.23 -4.39 30.63
CA VAL A 73 -6.68 -4.59 30.53
C VAL A 73 -7.06 -5.79 31.40
N MET A 74 -7.68 -5.53 32.55
CA MET A 74 -7.92 -6.54 33.59
C MET A 74 -9.17 -7.39 33.39
N PHE A 75 -10.10 -6.96 32.54
CA PHE A 75 -11.40 -7.58 32.36
C PHE A 75 -11.35 -9.11 32.08
N PRO A 76 -10.43 -9.63 31.23
CA PRO A 76 -10.34 -11.07 30.98
C PRO A 76 -9.95 -11.89 32.20
N PHE A 77 -9.25 -11.31 33.16
CA PHE A 77 -8.69 -12.02 34.31
C PHE A 77 -9.63 -12.13 35.51
N PHE A 78 -10.67 -11.30 35.60
CA PHE A 78 -11.61 -11.31 36.74
C PHE A 78 -12.34 -12.64 36.91
N LYS A 79 -12.71 -13.29 35.80
CA LYS A 79 -13.34 -14.60 35.85
C LYS A 79 -12.38 -15.74 36.24
N LEU A 80 -11.10 -15.56 35.92
CA LEU A 80 -10.06 -16.58 36.19
C LEU A 80 -9.64 -16.56 37.65
N SER A 81 -9.51 -15.37 38.25
CA SER A 81 -9.09 -15.22 39.64
C SER A 81 -10.15 -15.59 40.66
N ARG A 82 -11.44 -15.43 40.31
CA ARG A 82 -12.60 -15.58 41.24
C ARG A 82 -12.54 -14.60 42.41
N LEU A 83 -11.77 -13.53 42.31
CA LEU A 83 -11.61 -12.47 43.28
C LEU A 83 -12.33 -11.18 42.85
N LYS A 84 -12.39 -10.18 43.73
CA LYS A 84 -12.82 -8.85 43.32
C LYS A 84 -11.85 -8.24 42.32
N PRO A 85 -12.32 -7.33 41.44
CA PRO A 85 -11.47 -6.70 40.42
C PRO A 85 -10.21 -6.05 41.01
N GLU A 86 -10.33 -5.32 42.12
CA GLU A 86 -9.22 -4.67 42.80
C GLU A 86 -8.21 -5.69 43.34
N ASP A 87 -8.68 -6.76 43.97
CA ASP A 87 -7.83 -7.81 44.56
C ASP A 87 -7.09 -8.58 43.45
N THR A 88 -7.76 -8.84 42.31
CA THR A 88 -7.13 -9.46 41.12
C THR A 88 -6.02 -8.58 40.55
N ALA A 89 -6.31 -7.26 40.41
CA ALA A 89 -5.34 -6.31 39.90
C ALA A 89 -4.15 -6.16 40.86
N GLN A 90 -4.42 -6.15 42.18
CA GLN A 90 -3.37 -6.06 43.21
C GLN A 90 -2.43 -7.28 43.12
N GLN A 91 -2.98 -8.51 43.10
CA GLN A 91 -2.15 -9.72 43.02
C GLN A 91 -1.27 -9.78 41.77
N LEU A 92 -1.82 -9.43 40.61
CA LEU A 92 -1.04 -9.39 39.39
C LEU A 92 0.00 -8.27 39.41
N GLY A 93 -0.35 -7.11 39.99
CA GLY A 93 0.57 -5.98 40.18
C GLY A 93 1.74 -6.32 41.09
N ASP A 94 1.48 -6.97 42.23
CA ASP A 94 2.51 -7.43 43.17
C ASP A 94 3.45 -8.45 42.51
N TYR A 95 2.88 -9.39 41.73
CA TYR A 95 3.68 -10.36 40.99
C TYR A 95 4.58 -9.67 39.95
N LEU A 96 4.01 -8.74 39.16
CA LEU A 96 4.74 -7.99 38.13
C LEU A 96 5.86 -7.15 38.74
N ALA A 97 5.60 -6.40 39.79
CA ALA A 97 6.60 -5.58 40.49
C ALA A 97 7.78 -6.41 41.03
N LYS A 98 7.52 -7.68 41.42
CA LYS A 98 8.54 -8.60 41.92
C LYS A 98 9.31 -9.33 40.84
N HIS A 99 8.65 -9.72 39.74
CA HIS A 99 9.20 -10.66 38.75
C HIS A 99 9.48 -10.04 37.36
N CYS A 100 8.87 -8.89 37.02
CA CYS A 100 9.07 -8.20 35.76
C CYS A 100 10.08 -7.05 35.91
N LYS A 101 11.29 -7.23 35.35
CA LYS A 101 12.40 -6.28 35.51
C LYS A 101 12.13 -4.90 34.91
N VAL A 102 11.21 -4.82 33.93
CA VAL A 102 10.85 -3.55 33.28
C VAL A 102 9.81 -2.76 34.07
N VAL A 103 9.10 -3.37 35.01
CA VAL A 103 8.10 -2.72 35.86
C VAL A 103 8.75 -2.20 37.14
N GLN A 104 8.69 -0.89 37.33
CA GLN A 104 9.21 -0.22 38.55
C GLN A 104 8.20 -0.23 39.68
N SER A 105 6.95 0.11 39.37
CA SER A 105 5.84 0.19 40.32
C SER A 105 4.51 0.06 39.59
N PHE A 106 3.44 -0.03 40.35
CA PHE A 106 2.10 -0.08 39.78
C PHE A 106 1.11 0.64 40.72
N ASN A 107 -0.05 1.00 40.16
CA ASN A 107 -1.20 1.41 40.96
C ASN A 107 -2.48 0.75 40.45
N VAL A 108 -3.43 0.55 41.33
CA VAL A 108 -4.75 -0.01 41.01
C VAL A 108 -5.80 1.07 41.19
N VAL A 109 -6.52 1.40 40.12
CA VAL A 109 -7.57 2.42 40.16
C VAL A 109 -8.84 1.84 39.54
N LYS A 110 -9.88 1.64 40.35
CA LYS A 110 -11.18 1.08 39.88
C LYS A 110 -11.03 -0.22 39.08
N GLY A 111 -10.14 -1.12 39.53
CA GLY A 111 -9.86 -2.38 38.90
C GLY A 111 -8.94 -2.32 37.66
N PHE A 112 -8.45 -1.14 37.25
CA PHE A 112 -7.40 -1.01 36.24
C PHE A 112 -6.02 -1.14 36.88
N LEU A 113 -5.13 -1.88 36.26
CA LEU A 113 -3.74 -2.04 36.71
C LEU A 113 -2.83 -1.19 35.83
N ASN A 114 -2.39 -0.06 36.37
CA ASN A 114 -1.48 0.86 35.70
C ASN A 114 -0.04 0.56 36.12
N LEU A 115 0.85 0.40 35.16
CA LEU A 115 2.25 0.03 35.35
C LEU A 115 3.15 1.23 35.07
N THR A 116 4.06 1.52 35.99
CA THR A 116 5.17 2.48 35.80
C THR A 116 6.40 1.69 35.35
N ILE A 117 6.93 2.03 34.20
CA ILE A 117 8.08 1.35 33.62
C ILE A 117 9.38 2.00 34.08
N ALA A 118 10.36 1.18 34.42
CA ALA A 118 11.66 1.64 34.89
C ALA A 118 12.38 2.51 33.82
N PRO A 119 12.95 3.68 34.18
CA PRO A 119 13.67 4.54 33.23
C PRO A 119 14.74 3.81 32.44
N ALA A 120 15.48 2.91 33.09
CA ALA A 120 16.50 2.07 32.45
C ALA A 120 15.92 1.19 31.32
N ALA A 121 14.70 0.69 31.45
CA ALA A 121 14.03 -0.11 30.40
C ALA A 121 13.71 0.75 29.18
N TRP A 122 13.30 1.99 29.34
CA TRP A 122 13.10 2.94 28.24
C TRP A 122 14.39 3.24 27.49
N ILE A 123 15.51 3.44 28.20
CA ILE A 123 16.82 3.67 27.57
C ILE A 123 17.30 2.42 26.83
N LEU A 124 17.12 1.23 27.40
CA LEU A 124 17.46 -0.03 26.71
C LEU A 124 16.66 -0.21 25.42
N SER A 125 15.36 0.12 25.46
CA SER A 125 14.51 0.09 24.27
C SER A 125 14.95 1.12 23.24
N LEU A 126 15.27 2.35 23.63
CA LEU A 126 15.79 3.37 22.72
C LEU A 126 17.14 2.93 22.09
N ASN A 127 18.00 2.26 22.85
CA ASN A 127 19.24 1.67 22.35
C ASN A 127 19.00 0.56 21.32
N HIS A 128 17.98 -0.26 21.52
CA HIS A 128 17.56 -1.27 20.54
C HIS A 128 17.13 -0.58 19.23
N ILE A 129 16.21 0.38 19.32
CA ILE A 129 15.77 1.17 18.16
C ILE A 129 16.98 1.82 17.45
N ASN A 130 17.92 2.42 18.21
CA ASN A 130 19.06 3.13 17.62
C ASN A 130 19.98 2.21 16.80
N ARG A 131 20.15 0.96 17.22
CA ARG A 131 21.02 -0.02 16.55
C ARG A 131 20.38 -0.65 15.31
N ASP A 132 19.07 -0.79 15.29
CA ASP A 132 18.36 -1.40 14.19
C ASP A 132 18.08 -0.37 13.09
N SER A 133 18.81 -0.46 11.98
CA SER A 133 18.59 0.41 10.82
C SER A 133 17.28 0.09 10.09
N ARG A 134 16.75 -1.13 10.28
CA ARG A 134 15.50 -1.63 9.68
C ARG A 134 14.34 -1.68 10.66
N PHE A 135 14.45 -0.93 11.76
CA PHE A 135 13.42 -0.90 12.81
C PHE A 135 12.00 -0.79 12.23
N GLY A 136 11.13 -1.68 12.66
CA GLY A 136 9.77 -1.85 12.15
C GLY A 136 9.65 -2.75 10.93
N LYS A 137 10.73 -3.38 10.45
CA LYS A 137 10.70 -4.24 9.26
C LYS A 137 11.27 -5.62 9.56
N LYS A 138 10.46 -6.65 9.43
CA LYS A 138 10.87 -8.06 9.49
C LYS A 138 11.53 -8.47 8.17
N SER A 139 12.45 -9.43 8.21
CA SER A 139 13.05 -10.00 7.00
C SER A 139 12.30 -11.24 6.57
N ALA A 140 11.97 -11.33 5.28
CA ALA A 140 11.51 -12.56 4.68
C ALA A 140 12.66 -13.57 4.52
N ASN A 141 12.33 -14.86 4.53
CA ASN A 141 13.22 -15.97 4.21
C ASN A 141 12.52 -16.91 3.20
N ASN A 142 13.17 -18.00 2.83
CA ASN A 142 12.63 -18.93 1.83
C ASN A 142 11.33 -19.64 2.28
N GLU A 143 11.07 -19.71 3.59
CA GLU A 143 9.88 -20.33 4.18
C GLU A 143 8.76 -19.30 4.43
N SER A 144 9.06 -18.01 4.24
CA SER A 144 8.06 -16.95 4.40
C SER A 144 6.95 -17.08 3.34
N PRO A 145 5.69 -16.84 3.70
CA PRO A 145 4.57 -16.88 2.76
C PRO A 145 4.80 -15.99 1.54
N LEU A 146 4.42 -16.47 0.36
CA LEU A 146 4.42 -15.71 -0.86
C LEU A 146 3.05 -15.03 -1.07
N VAL A 147 3.05 -13.72 -1.03
CA VAL A 147 1.87 -12.89 -1.27
C VAL A 147 1.98 -12.25 -2.65
N MET A 148 1.03 -12.52 -3.55
CA MET A 148 0.92 -11.80 -4.80
C MET A 148 -0.11 -10.69 -4.66
N ILE A 149 0.23 -9.49 -5.14
CA ILE A 149 -0.64 -8.32 -5.06
C ILE A 149 -0.81 -7.74 -6.45
N GLU A 150 -2.04 -7.73 -6.95
CA GLU A 150 -2.41 -7.10 -8.20
C GLU A 150 -2.95 -5.71 -7.97
N TYR A 151 -2.46 -4.76 -8.76
CA TYR A 151 -2.98 -3.40 -8.82
C TYR A 151 -2.72 -2.76 -10.18
N SER A 152 -3.30 -1.59 -10.43
CA SER A 152 -3.32 -0.80 -11.67
C SER A 152 -4.39 -1.26 -12.67
N SER A 153 -4.20 -2.39 -13.35
CA SER A 153 -5.14 -2.99 -14.32
C SER A 153 -5.68 -2.00 -15.37
N PRO A 154 -4.80 -1.26 -16.10
CA PRO A 154 -5.22 -0.23 -17.04
C PRO A 154 -5.69 -0.81 -18.37
N ASN A 155 -6.52 -0.03 -19.09
CA ASN A 155 -6.85 -0.29 -20.47
C ASN A 155 -5.97 0.54 -21.42
N THR A 156 -5.44 -0.06 -22.49
CA THR A 156 -4.50 0.61 -23.38
C THR A 156 -5.13 1.58 -24.39
N ASN A 157 -6.38 1.96 -24.20
CA ASN A 157 -7.09 2.94 -25.02
C ASN A 157 -7.10 4.38 -24.45
N LYS A 158 -6.46 4.62 -23.30
CA LYS A 158 -6.44 5.91 -22.63
C LYS A 158 -5.30 5.99 -21.60
N PRO A 159 -4.83 7.20 -21.26
CA PRO A 159 -3.84 7.38 -20.19
C PRO A 159 -4.38 7.01 -18.81
N LEU A 160 -3.46 6.88 -17.84
CA LEU A 160 -3.82 6.71 -16.44
C LEU A 160 -4.49 7.98 -15.89
N HIS A 161 -5.35 7.84 -14.89
CA HIS A 161 -6.09 8.95 -14.28
C HIS A 161 -6.09 8.83 -12.75
N LEU A 162 -6.62 9.84 -12.04
CA LEU A 162 -6.67 9.91 -10.58
C LEU A 162 -7.17 8.61 -9.91
N GLY A 163 -8.14 7.91 -10.51
CA GLY A 163 -8.58 6.59 -10.02
C GLY A 163 -7.47 5.54 -10.05
N HIS A 164 -6.66 5.53 -11.12
CA HIS A 164 -5.48 4.67 -11.22
C HIS A 164 -4.39 5.12 -10.24
N VAL A 165 -4.20 6.42 -10.03
CA VAL A 165 -3.25 6.94 -9.02
C VAL A 165 -3.60 6.36 -7.65
N ARG A 166 -4.88 6.45 -7.22
CA ARG A 166 -5.31 5.87 -5.94
C ARG A 166 -5.08 4.37 -5.87
N ASN A 167 -5.44 3.63 -6.90
CA ASN A 167 -5.25 2.19 -6.97
C ASN A 167 -3.77 1.82 -6.83
N ASN A 168 -2.90 2.45 -7.63
CA ASN A 168 -1.46 2.20 -7.63
C ASN A 168 -0.80 2.50 -6.29
N LEU A 169 -1.15 3.62 -5.66
CA LEU A 169 -0.59 4.01 -4.37
C LEU A 169 -1.03 3.06 -3.24
N LEU A 170 -2.28 2.63 -3.24
CA LEU A 170 -2.79 1.64 -2.29
C LEU A 170 -2.09 0.29 -2.47
N GLY A 171 -2.00 -0.19 -3.71
CA GLY A 171 -1.36 -1.47 -4.03
C GLY A 171 0.13 -1.47 -3.69
N TRP A 172 0.86 -0.43 -4.07
CA TRP A 172 2.27 -0.27 -3.75
C TRP A 172 2.53 -0.21 -2.24
N SER A 173 1.78 0.64 -1.52
CA SER A 173 1.93 0.74 -0.07
C SER A 173 1.62 -0.57 0.63
N LEU A 174 0.55 -1.27 0.21
CA LEU A 174 0.21 -2.58 0.74
C LEU A 174 1.35 -3.59 0.51
N ALA A 175 1.97 -3.58 -0.67
CA ALA A 175 3.11 -4.45 -0.97
C ALA A 175 4.29 -4.17 -0.02
N GLN A 176 4.65 -2.90 0.19
CA GLN A 176 5.71 -2.49 1.12
C GLN A 176 5.39 -2.91 2.57
N ILE A 177 4.14 -2.77 3.01
CA ILE A 177 3.71 -3.19 4.35
C ILE A 177 3.78 -4.71 4.51
N MET A 178 3.36 -5.48 3.50
CA MET A 178 3.45 -6.94 3.53
C MET A 178 4.91 -7.43 3.54
N GLU A 179 5.79 -6.81 2.76
CA GLU A 179 7.24 -7.06 2.81
C GLU A 179 7.83 -6.74 4.19
N ALA A 180 7.44 -5.60 4.78
CA ALA A 180 7.88 -5.22 6.13
C ALA A 180 7.40 -6.18 7.22
N ASN A 181 6.32 -6.91 6.98
CA ASN A 181 5.82 -7.97 7.86
C ASN A 181 6.50 -9.33 7.63
N GLY A 182 7.53 -9.39 6.78
CA GLY A 182 8.32 -10.60 6.56
C GLY A 182 7.73 -11.56 5.54
N ASN A 183 6.81 -11.10 4.68
CA ASN A 183 6.34 -11.88 3.55
C ASN A 183 7.27 -11.70 2.33
N ARG A 184 7.34 -12.72 1.48
CA ARG A 184 7.82 -12.56 0.12
C ARG A 184 6.67 -11.96 -0.69
N VAL A 185 6.91 -10.93 -1.47
CA VAL A 185 5.85 -10.24 -2.22
C VAL A 185 6.17 -10.23 -3.70
N VAL A 186 5.17 -10.52 -4.53
CA VAL A 186 5.20 -10.34 -5.98
C VAL A 186 4.15 -9.30 -6.35
N LYS A 187 4.60 -8.18 -6.90
CA LYS A 187 3.75 -7.11 -7.40
C LYS A 187 3.40 -7.40 -8.85
N THR A 188 2.12 -7.47 -9.15
CA THR A 188 1.65 -7.79 -10.50
C THR A 188 0.60 -6.80 -11.01
N ASN A 189 0.50 -6.74 -12.33
CA ASN A 189 -0.45 -5.93 -13.06
C ASN A 189 -1.06 -6.80 -14.17
N ILE A 190 -2.33 -6.58 -14.51
CA ILE A 190 -2.92 -7.09 -15.75
C ILE A 190 -3.27 -5.92 -16.65
N VAL A 191 -2.70 -5.90 -17.85
CA VAL A 191 -2.95 -4.84 -18.83
C VAL A 191 -4.02 -5.32 -19.81
N ASN A 192 -5.11 -4.55 -19.90
CA ASN A 192 -6.21 -4.83 -20.81
C ASN A 192 -5.89 -4.21 -22.17
N ASP A 193 -5.18 -4.98 -22.99
CA ASP A 193 -4.60 -4.57 -24.27
C ASP A 193 -5.36 -5.11 -25.49
N ARG A 194 -6.52 -5.75 -25.28
CA ARG A 194 -7.38 -6.26 -26.34
C ARG A 194 -8.85 -5.85 -26.17
N GLY A 195 -9.63 -6.09 -27.22
CA GLY A 195 -11.07 -5.89 -27.19
C GLY A 195 -11.53 -4.68 -28.01
N ILE A 196 -12.84 -4.48 -28.03
CA ILE A 196 -13.49 -3.48 -28.91
C ILE A 196 -13.02 -2.05 -28.66
N HIS A 197 -12.69 -1.69 -27.40
CA HIS A 197 -12.22 -0.35 -27.07
C HIS A 197 -10.85 -0.04 -27.69
N ILE A 198 -9.97 -1.04 -27.75
CA ILE A 198 -8.66 -0.91 -28.38
C ILE A 198 -8.83 -0.77 -29.89
N CYS A 199 -9.70 -1.60 -30.50
CA CYS A 199 -10.01 -1.51 -31.93
C CYS A 199 -10.62 -0.16 -32.34
N LYS A 200 -11.38 0.49 -31.46
CA LYS A 200 -11.89 1.85 -31.70
C LYS A 200 -10.75 2.87 -31.87
N SER A 201 -9.78 2.87 -30.97
CA SER A 201 -8.59 3.74 -31.10
C SER A 201 -7.78 3.42 -32.35
N MET A 202 -7.59 2.12 -32.64
CA MET A 202 -6.87 1.68 -33.84
C MET A 202 -7.56 2.14 -35.13
N LEU A 203 -8.87 2.00 -35.21
CA LEU A 203 -9.66 2.43 -36.37
C LEU A 203 -9.63 3.94 -36.52
N ALA A 204 -9.76 4.71 -35.44
CA ALA A 204 -9.66 6.15 -35.46
C ALA A 204 -8.29 6.63 -35.95
N TRP A 205 -7.21 6.03 -35.46
CA TRP A 205 -5.86 6.34 -35.94
C TRP A 205 -5.70 6.02 -37.44
N LYS A 206 -6.23 4.87 -37.90
CA LYS A 206 -6.17 4.46 -39.30
C LYS A 206 -6.93 5.44 -40.23
N LYS A 207 -8.11 5.94 -39.79
CA LYS A 207 -8.97 6.84 -40.57
C LYS A 207 -8.52 8.28 -40.55
N TRP A 208 -8.08 8.79 -39.38
CA TRP A 208 -7.87 10.23 -39.16
C TRP A 208 -6.47 10.58 -38.64
N GLY A 209 -5.64 9.58 -38.37
CA GLY A 209 -4.33 9.78 -37.76
C GLY A 209 -3.24 10.25 -38.72
N ASN A 210 -3.43 10.10 -40.05
CA ASN A 210 -2.46 10.51 -41.07
C ASN A 210 -1.02 10.04 -40.78
N GLY A 211 -0.85 8.88 -40.12
CA GLY A 211 0.45 8.32 -39.76
C GLY A 211 1.12 8.97 -38.57
N ALA A 212 0.40 9.75 -37.75
CA ALA A 212 0.93 10.35 -36.52
C ALA A 212 1.54 9.31 -35.57
N THR A 213 2.68 9.67 -34.98
CA THR A 213 3.39 8.86 -33.97
C THR A 213 3.72 9.74 -32.76
N PRO A 214 4.08 9.18 -31.60
CA PRO A 214 4.55 9.95 -30.46
C PRO A 214 5.68 10.92 -30.83
N GLU A 215 6.65 10.45 -31.63
CA GLU A 215 7.79 11.27 -32.06
C GLU A 215 7.37 12.43 -32.98
N SER A 216 6.43 12.18 -33.91
CA SER A 216 5.99 13.22 -34.86
C SER A 216 5.10 14.29 -34.23
N THR A 217 4.40 13.94 -33.13
CA THR A 217 3.47 14.82 -32.44
C THR A 217 4.05 15.44 -31.18
N GLY A 218 5.16 14.89 -30.65
CA GLY A 218 5.71 15.24 -29.35
C GLY A 218 4.81 14.84 -28.18
N LYS A 219 3.78 14.00 -28.42
CA LYS A 219 2.87 13.51 -27.39
C LYS A 219 3.32 12.16 -26.87
N LYS A 220 3.15 11.93 -25.56
CA LYS A 220 3.32 10.63 -24.94
C LYS A 220 2.37 9.60 -25.54
N GLY A 221 2.79 8.34 -25.65
CA GLY A 221 2.08 7.33 -26.45
C GLY A 221 0.65 7.04 -25.99
N ASP A 222 0.43 6.92 -24.68
CA ASP A 222 -0.90 6.66 -24.10
C ASP A 222 -1.84 7.89 -24.24
N HIS A 223 -1.32 9.10 -24.18
CA HIS A 223 -2.08 10.34 -24.48
C HIS A 223 -2.47 10.38 -25.96
N LEU A 224 -1.54 10.08 -26.88
CA LEU A 224 -1.83 10.05 -28.31
C LEU A 224 -2.95 9.05 -28.64
N ILE A 225 -2.88 7.83 -28.06
CA ILE A 225 -3.92 6.82 -28.27
C ILE A 225 -5.23 7.21 -27.61
N GLY A 226 -5.18 7.86 -26.47
CA GLY A 226 -6.35 8.45 -25.79
C GLY A 226 -7.08 9.47 -26.66
N ASP A 227 -6.36 10.35 -27.36
CA ASP A 227 -6.94 11.30 -28.31
C ASP A 227 -7.72 10.60 -29.42
N TYR A 228 -7.19 9.49 -29.95
CA TYR A 228 -7.91 8.73 -30.98
C TYR A 228 -9.11 7.97 -30.43
N TYR A 229 -9.08 7.56 -29.16
CA TYR A 229 -10.28 7.01 -28.51
C TYR A 229 -11.40 8.05 -28.39
N VAL A 230 -11.06 9.28 -28.02
CA VAL A 230 -12.00 10.43 -27.98
C VAL A 230 -12.48 10.78 -29.40
N ALA A 231 -11.59 10.84 -30.37
CA ALA A 231 -11.94 11.11 -31.76
C ALA A 231 -12.95 10.07 -32.30
N PHE A 232 -12.72 8.77 -32.02
CA PHE A 232 -13.70 7.73 -32.37
C PHE A 232 -15.08 8.04 -31.80
N ASP A 233 -15.15 8.36 -30.51
CA ASP A 233 -16.45 8.61 -29.82
C ASP A 233 -17.15 9.85 -30.42
N GLN A 234 -16.42 10.90 -30.77
CA GLN A 234 -16.95 12.09 -31.44
C GLN A 234 -17.56 11.76 -32.80
N HIS A 235 -16.83 11.07 -33.66
CA HIS A 235 -17.31 10.65 -34.97
C HIS A 235 -18.47 9.66 -34.87
N TYR A 236 -18.41 8.74 -33.92
CA TYR A 236 -19.49 7.78 -33.68
C TYR A 236 -20.78 8.47 -33.23
N ARG A 237 -20.72 9.46 -32.34
CA ARG A 237 -21.90 10.26 -31.94
C ARG A 237 -22.48 11.03 -33.11
N ALA A 238 -21.65 11.63 -33.96
CA ALA A 238 -22.12 12.32 -35.16
C ALA A 238 -22.83 11.35 -36.13
N GLU A 239 -22.23 10.18 -36.41
CA GLU A 239 -22.82 9.13 -37.22
C GLU A 239 -24.17 8.63 -36.66
N LEU A 240 -24.24 8.41 -35.34
CA LEU A 240 -25.50 8.01 -34.70
C LEU A 240 -26.60 9.08 -34.84
N ALA A 241 -26.26 10.37 -34.74
CA ALA A 241 -27.23 11.44 -34.91
C ALA A 241 -27.81 11.49 -36.33
N GLU A 242 -26.93 11.31 -37.34
CA GLU A 242 -27.32 11.24 -38.75
C GLU A 242 -28.21 10.03 -39.04
N LEU A 243 -27.80 8.82 -38.57
CA LEU A 243 -28.58 7.59 -38.75
C LEU A 243 -29.91 7.64 -38.02
N THR A 244 -29.95 8.15 -36.80
CA THR A 244 -31.20 8.32 -36.04
C THR A 244 -32.18 9.28 -36.76
N ALA A 245 -31.67 10.41 -37.27
CA ALA A 245 -32.49 11.33 -38.03
C ALA A 245 -33.06 10.70 -39.31
N LYS A 246 -32.25 9.91 -40.02
CA LYS A 246 -32.68 9.14 -41.20
C LYS A 246 -33.78 8.15 -40.84
N PHE A 247 -33.62 7.32 -39.83
CA PHE A 247 -34.60 6.30 -39.45
C PHE A 247 -35.91 6.91 -38.91
N LYS A 248 -35.85 8.06 -38.23
CA LYS A 248 -37.03 8.83 -37.86
C LYS A 248 -37.79 9.33 -39.11
N ALA A 249 -37.09 9.81 -40.15
CA ALA A 249 -37.66 10.20 -41.40
C ALA A 249 -38.31 9.02 -42.16
N GLU A 250 -37.84 7.79 -41.91
CA GLU A 250 -38.43 6.54 -42.41
C GLU A 250 -39.66 6.08 -41.57
N GLY A 251 -40.06 6.81 -40.52
CA GLY A 251 -41.27 6.57 -39.71
C GLY A 251 -41.06 5.77 -38.44
N MET A 252 -39.83 5.52 -37.99
CA MET A 252 -39.53 4.85 -36.73
C MET A 252 -39.76 5.79 -35.53
N THR A 253 -40.12 5.22 -34.39
CA THR A 253 -40.12 5.96 -33.11
C THR A 253 -38.71 6.35 -32.68
N ASP A 254 -38.60 7.29 -31.77
CA ASP A 254 -37.30 7.76 -31.26
C ASP A 254 -36.45 6.61 -30.72
N GLU A 255 -37.02 5.73 -29.93
CA GLU A 255 -36.34 4.59 -29.32
C GLU A 255 -35.92 3.54 -30.37
N GLU A 256 -36.79 3.23 -31.31
CA GLU A 256 -36.47 2.30 -32.41
C GLU A 256 -35.38 2.85 -33.32
N ALA A 257 -35.45 4.14 -33.66
CA ALA A 257 -34.47 4.82 -34.50
C ALA A 257 -33.06 4.83 -33.84
N GLU A 258 -32.98 5.17 -32.54
CA GLU A 258 -31.74 5.13 -31.80
C GLU A 258 -31.14 3.71 -31.68
N LYS A 259 -31.99 2.72 -31.41
CA LYS A 259 -31.57 1.32 -31.35
C LYS A 259 -31.03 0.87 -32.70
N ARG A 260 -31.75 1.15 -33.77
CA ARG A 260 -31.38 0.79 -35.12
C ARG A 260 -30.10 1.50 -35.57
N ALA A 261 -29.93 2.78 -35.22
CA ALA A 261 -28.72 3.53 -35.51
C ALA A 261 -27.47 2.86 -34.89
N LYS A 262 -27.57 2.40 -33.62
CA LYS A 262 -26.49 1.67 -32.95
C LYS A 262 -26.19 0.33 -33.62
N GLU A 263 -27.20 -0.42 -34.03
CA GLU A 263 -27.05 -1.72 -34.70
C GLU A 263 -26.45 -1.57 -36.12
N ASP A 264 -26.82 -0.50 -36.82
CA ASP A 264 -26.41 -0.28 -38.20
C ASP A 264 -25.21 0.63 -38.39
N SER A 265 -24.62 1.16 -37.32
CA SER A 265 -23.44 2.03 -37.37
C SER A 265 -22.28 1.40 -38.15
N PRO A 266 -21.85 1.99 -39.28
CA PRO A 266 -20.68 1.55 -40.04
C PRO A 266 -19.40 1.57 -39.19
N LEU A 267 -19.17 2.63 -38.38
CA LEU A 267 -17.96 2.71 -37.54
C LEU A 267 -17.88 1.58 -36.53
N MET A 268 -19.02 1.23 -35.90
CA MET A 268 -19.02 0.11 -34.95
C MET A 268 -18.84 -1.23 -35.64
N LYS A 269 -19.43 -1.43 -36.84
CA LYS A 269 -19.23 -2.63 -37.61
C LYS A 269 -17.77 -2.81 -38.05
N GLU A 270 -17.11 -1.73 -38.53
CA GLU A 270 -15.69 -1.76 -38.85
C GLU A 270 -14.79 -2.06 -37.62
N ALA A 271 -15.13 -1.49 -36.47
CA ALA A 271 -14.39 -1.77 -35.21
C ALA A 271 -14.57 -3.23 -34.75
N HIS A 272 -15.77 -3.81 -34.92
CA HIS A 272 -16.03 -5.22 -34.67
C HIS A 272 -15.31 -6.12 -35.64
N ASP A 273 -15.31 -5.80 -36.96
CA ASP A 273 -14.56 -6.54 -37.99
C ASP A 273 -13.07 -6.54 -37.63
N MET A 274 -12.50 -5.40 -37.22
CA MET A 274 -11.11 -5.32 -36.81
C MET A 274 -10.81 -6.24 -35.61
N LEU A 275 -11.71 -6.34 -34.62
CA LEU A 275 -11.57 -7.27 -33.49
C LEU A 275 -11.59 -8.73 -33.96
N VAL A 276 -12.54 -9.10 -34.82
CA VAL A 276 -12.63 -10.46 -35.40
C VAL A 276 -11.36 -10.81 -36.19
N ARG A 277 -10.87 -9.90 -37.02
CA ARG A 277 -9.60 -10.09 -37.77
C ARG A 277 -8.42 -10.24 -36.82
N TRP A 278 -8.37 -9.47 -35.73
CA TRP A 278 -7.33 -9.62 -34.72
C TRP A 278 -7.36 -11.01 -34.08
N GLU A 279 -8.54 -11.53 -33.72
CA GLU A 279 -8.73 -12.87 -33.14
C GLU A 279 -8.36 -13.98 -34.12
N GLN A 280 -8.60 -13.79 -35.43
CA GLN A 280 -8.22 -14.70 -36.51
C GLN A 280 -6.73 -14.67 -36.86
N GLY A 281 -5.97 -13.73 -36.24
CA GLY A 281 -4.53 -13.65 -36.48
C GLY A 281 -4.12 -12.83 -37.69
N ASP A 282 -4.98 -11.94 -38.19
CA ASP A 282 -4.67 -11.07 -39.33
C ASP A 282 -3.40 -10.26 -39.06
N GLU A 283 -2.39 -10.42 -39.94
CA GLU A 283 -1.06 -9.86 -39.73
C GLU A 283 -1.05 -8.34 -39.75
N GLU A 284 -1.83 -7.69 -40.61
CA GLU A 284 -1.93 -6.22 -40.68
C GLU A 284 -2.53 -5.64 -39.40
N VAL A 285 -3.64 -6.23 -38.95
CA VAL A 285 -4.35 -5.76 -37.72
C VAL A 285 -3.48 -6.00 -36.48
N ARG A 286 -2.82 -7.14 -36.39
CA ARG A 286 -1.92 -7.44 -35.26
C ARG A 286 -0.66 -6.58 -35.25
N ALA A 287 -0.11 -6.26 -36.42
CA ALA A 287 1.02 -5.33 -36.49
C ALA A 287 0.65 -3.91 -36.03
N LEU A 288 -0.52 -3.42 -36.45
CA LEU A 288 -1.04 -2.13 -35.99
C LEU A 288 -1.32 -2.14 -34.48
N TRP A 289 -2.01 -3.18 -33.98
CA TRP A 289 -2.29 -3.40 -32.58
C TRP A 289 -1.01 -3.38 -31.74
N LYS A 290 0.01 -4.15 -32.17
CA LYS A 290 1.28 -4.20 -31.47
C LYS A 290 1.97 -2.84 -31.43
N LYS A 291 2.04 -2.15 -32.57
CA LYS A 291 2.67 -0.82 -32.69
C LYS A 291 2.03 0.18 -31.73
N MET A 292 0.70 0.23 -31.68
CA MET A 292 -0.02 1.19 -30.86
C MET A 292 0.06 0.85 -29.36
N ASN A 293 -0.02 -0.45 -29.00
CA ASN A 293 0.16 -0.86 -27.61
C ASN A 293 1.60 -0.65 -27.12
N ASP A 294 2.62 -0.86 -27.95
CA ASP A 294 4.01 -0.57 -27.58
C ASP A 294 4.18 0.92 -27.20
N TRP A 295 3.50 1.85 -27.86
CA TRP A 295 3.49 3.26 -27.48
C TRP A 295 2.80 3.50 -26.12
N VAL A 296 1.67 2.83 -25.88
CA VAL A 296 0.94 2.96 -24.61
C VAL A 296 1.74 2.36 -23.46
N TYR A 297 2.38 1.22 -23.64
CA TYR A 297 3.22 0.58 -22.62
C TYR A 297 4.37 1.48 -22.20
N GLN A 298 5.04 2.13 -23.16
CA GLN A 298 6.09 3.13 -22.86
C GLN A 298 5.52 4.29 -22.06
N GLY A 299 4.34 4.82 -22.44
CA GLY A 299 3.68 5.89 -21.72
C GLY A 299 3.31 5.49 -20.30
N PHE A 300 2.75 4.31 -20.08
CA PHE A 300 2.45 3.81 -18.74
C PHE A 300 3.72 3.64 -17.87
N ASP A 301 4.81 3.15 -18.46
CA ASP A 301 6.07 2.99 -17.75
C ASP A 301 6.63 4.33 -17.25
N GLU A 302 6.52 5.40 -18.05
CA GLU A 302 6.87 6.76 -17.65
C GLU A 302 6.03 7.25 -16.47
N THR A 303 4.70 7.06 -16.51
CA THR A 303 3.80 7.43 -15.41
C THR A 303 4.08 6.62 -14.15
N TYR A 304 4.31 5.31 -14.25
CA TYR A 304 4.66 4.48 -13.09
C TYR A 304 5.98 4.91 -12.46
N LYS A 305 7.00 5.24 -13.26
CA LYS A 305 8.28 5.76 -12.77
C LYS A 305 8.12 7.10 -12.06
N ALA A 306 7.36 8.01 -12.65
CA ALA A 306 7.07 9.31 -12.03
C ALA A 306 6.32 9.15 -10.70
N MET A 307 5.37 8.22 -10.65
CA MET A 307 4.63 7.88 -9.43
C MET A 307 5.49 7.11 -8.41
N GLY A 308 6.62 6.52 -8.81
CA GLY A 308 7.48 5.71 -7.97
C GLY A 308 6.84 4.37 -7.58
N VAL A 309 6.12 3.74 -8.52
CA VAL A 309 5.54 2.40 -8.40
C VAL A 309 6.09 1.49 -9.48
N GLY A 310 6.01 0.17 -9.31
CA GLY A 310 6.50 -0.79 -10.29
C GLY A 310 5.94 -2.18 -10.07
N PHE A 311 6.25 -3.10 -10.97
CA PHE A 311 5.75 -4.48 -10.98
C PHE A 311 6.89 -5.46 -11.19
N ASP A 312 6.77 -6.63 -10.55
CA ASP A 312 7.70 -7.74 -10.74
C ASP A 312 7.29 -8.59 -11.96
N LYS A 313 5.98 -8.63 -12.26
CA LYS A 313 5.42 -9.33 -13.42
C LYS A 313 4.21 -8.57 -13.95
N ILE A 314 4.15 -8.43 -15.27
CA ILE A 314 2.98 -7.89 -15.98
C ILE A 314 2.36 -9.03 -16.79
N TYR A 315 1.04 -9.17 -16.67
CA TYR A 315 0.22 -10.05 -17.52
C TYR A 315 -0.55 -9.20 -18.52
N TYR A 316 -0.77 -9.75 -19.71
CA TYR A 316 -1.52 -9.09 -20.78
C TYR A 316 -2.78 -9.88 -21.10
N GLU A 317 -3.92 -9.20 -21.20
CA GLU A 317 -5.19 -9.85 -21.53
C GLU A 317 -5.12 -10.58 -22.86
N SER A 318 -4.39 -10.04 -23.83
CA SER A 318 -4.12 -10.68 -25.14
C SER A 318 -3.45 -12.04 -25.04
N GLU A 319 -2.77 -12.36 -23.94
CA GLU A 319 -2.12 -13.66 -23.69
C GLU A 319 -2.97 -14.57 -22.79
N THR A 320 -3.69 -13.99 -21.80
CA THR A 320 -4.37 -14.77 -20.75
C THR A 320 -5.77 -15.25 -21.11
N TYR A 321 -6.44 -14.64 -22.10
CA TYR A 321 -7.85 -14.91 -22.39
C TYR A 321 -8.16 -16.35 -22.84
N LEU A 322 -7.20 -17.06 -23.46
CA LEU A 322 -7.37 -18.43 -23.92
C LEU A 322 -7.35 -19.46 -22.78
N GLU A 323 -6.56 -19.21 -21.74
CA GLU A 323 -6.43 -20.14 -20.59
C GLU A 323 -7.75 -20.28 -19.82
N GLY A 324 -8.51 -19.19 -19.69
CA GLY A 324 -9.79 -19.19 -19.01
C GLY A 324 -10.82 -20.10 -19.66
N LYS A 325 -10.85 -20.14 -20.99
CA LYS A 325 -11.76 -21.02 -21.74
C LYS A 325 -11.48 -22.49 -21.45
N ALA A 326 -10.21 -22.89 -21.45
CA ALA A 326 -9.80 -24.26 -21.14
C ALA A 326 -10.25 -24.67 -19.71
N LYS A 327 -10.12 -23.78 -18.73
CA LYS A 327 -10.57 -24.02 -17.33
C LYS A 327 -12.09 -24.12 -17.21
N VAL A 328 -12.84 -23.33 -17.94
CA VAL A 328 -14.30 -23.43 -17.97
C VAL A 328 -14.76 -24.76 -18.58
N GLU A 329 -14.14 -25.20 -19.69
CA GLU A 329 -14.45 -26.51 -20.28
C GLU A 329 -14.05 -27.67 -19.36
N GLU A 330 -12.93 -27.55 -18.62
CA GLU A 330 -12.55 -28.51 -17.56
C GLU A 330 -13.63 -28.58 -16.47
N GLY A 331 -14.11 -27.43 -16.01
CA GLY A 331 -15.19 -27.34 -15.00
C GLY A 331 -16.51 -27.92 -15.51
N LEU A 332 -16.84 -27.70 -16.79
CA LEU A 332 -18.01 -28.30 -17.43
C LEU A 332 -17.88 -29.84 -17.48
N ALA A 333 -16.73 -30.36 -17.88
CA ALA A 333 -16.47 -31.80 -17.91
C ALA A 333 -16.55 -32.47 -16.51
N LYS A 334 -16.21 -31.73 -15.45
CA LYS A 334 -16.33 -32.16 -14.05
C LYS A 334 -17.74 -32.01 -13.47
N GLY A 335 -18.71 -31.46 -14.22
CA GLY A 335 -20.07 -31.18 -13.75
C GLY A 335 -20.19 -30.02 -12.76
N LEU A 336 -19.17 -29.14 -12.67
CA LEU A 336 -19.18 -27.95 -11.85
C LEU A 336 -19.97 -26.80 -12.48
N PHE A 337 -20.08 -26.83 -13.80
CA PHE A 337 -20.77 -25.86 -14.66
C PHE A 337 -21.77 -26.59 -15.56
N PHE A 338 -22.69 -25.86 -16.18
CA PHE A 338 -23.68 -26.44 -17.05
C PHE A 338 -23.85 -25.61 -18.34
N ARG A 339 -24.30 -26.27 -19.39
CA ARG A 339 -24.57 -25.65 -20.71
C ARG A 339 -26.07 -25.42 -20.87
N LYS A 340 -26.46 -24.21 -21.25
CA LYS A 340 -27.85 -23.88 -21.62
C LYS A 340 -28.17 -24.31 -23.04
N PRO A 341 -29.47 -24.40 -23.42
CA PRO A 341 -29.88 -24.79 -24.77
C PRO A 341 -29.35 -23.91 -25.89
N ASP A 342 -29.03 -22.64 -25.62
CA ASP A 342 -28.42 -21.70 -26.56
C ASP A 342 -26.92 -21.93 -26.77
N GLY A 343 -26.31 -22.90 -26.06
CA GLY A 343 -24.89 -23.21 -26.13
C GLY A 343 -24.03 -22.49 -25.11
N SER A 344 -24.52 -21.49 -24.40
CA SER A 344 -23.78 -20.75 -23.37
C SER A 344 -23.47 -21.62 -22.15
N VAL A 345 -22.31 -21.35 -21.49
CA VAL A 345 -21.88 -22.07 -20.28
C VAL A 345 -22.06 -21.18 -19.05
N TRP A 346 -22.65 -21.75 -18.02
CA TRP A 346 -23.04 -21.06 -16.80
C TRP A 346 -22.60 -21.80 -15.54
N ALA A 347 -22.33 -21.06 -14.47
CA ALA A 347 -22.21 -21.56 -13.10
C ALA A 347 -23.45 -21.19 -12.29
N ASP A 348 -23.97 -22.13 -11.53
CA ASP A 348 -25.04 -21.87 -10.55
C ASP A 348 -24.40 -21.59 -9.18
N LEU A 349 -24.58 -20.37 -8.66
CA LEU A 349 -24.07 -19.90 -7.37
C LEU A 349 -25.22 -19.65 -6.37
N SER A 350 -26.43 -20.15 -6.64
CA SER A 350 -27.61 -19.90 -5.79
C SER A 350 -27.46 -20.48 -4.38
N ASN A 351 -26.71 -21.57 -4.21
CA ASN A 351 -26.43 -22.15 -2.90
C ASN A 351 -25.57 -21.23 -2.01
N GLU A 352 -24.78 -20.34 -2.63
CA GLU A 352 -23.97 -19.32 -1.96
C GLU A 352 -24.65 -17.95 -1.90
N GLY A 353 -25.94 -17.90 -2.28
CA GLY A 353 -26.75 -16.67 -2.25
C GLY A 353 -26.43 -15.69 -3.38
N LEU A 354 -25.82 -16.16 -4.46
CA LEU A 354 -25.53 -15.37 -5.65
C LEU A 354 -26.35 -15.84 -6.86
N ASP A 355 -26.43 -15.00 -7.90
CA ASP A 355 -27.08 -15.36 -9.15
C ASP A 355 -26.25 -16.34 -10.00
N GLN A 356 -26.91 -16.97 -10.98
CA GLN A 356 -26.20 -17.72 -12.01
C GLN A 356 -25.26 -16.80 -12.80
N LYS A 357 -24.03 -17.26 -13.07
CA LYS A 357 -23.01 -16.52 -13.80
C LYS A 357 -22.71 -17.17 -15.13
N ILE A 358 -22.76 -16.36 -16.18
CA ILE A 358 -22.30 -16.76 -17.50
C ILE A 358 -20.76 -16.84 -17.48
N LEU A 359 -20.22 -17.91 -18.04
CA LEU A 359 -18.79 -18.14 -18.20
C LEU A 359 -18.35 -18.14 -19.66
N LEU A 360 -19.18 -18.70 -20.57
CA LEU A 360 -18.99 -18.58 -22.02
C LEU A 360 -20.31 -18.18 -22.67
N ARG A 361 -20.26 -17.30 -23.67
CA ARG A 361 -21.44 -16.93 -24.48
C ARG A 361 -21.83 -18.07 -25.42
N ALA A 362 -22.99 -17.96 -26.05
CA ALA A 362 -23.52 -18.94 -26.98
C ALA A 362 -22.58 -19.22 -28.17
N ASP A 363 -21.85 -18.22 -28.61
CA ASP A 363 -20.82 -18.32 -29.67
C ASP A 363 -19.47 -18.88 -29.16
N GLY A 364 -19.38 -19.26 -27.88
CA GLY A 364 -18.17 -19.78 -27.24
C GLY A 364 -17.13 -18.71 -26.88
N THR A 365 -17.47 -17.41 -26.97
CA THR A 365 -16.56 -16.34 -26.55
C THR A 365 -16.53 -16.17 -25.02
N SER A 366 -15.37 -15.80 -24.51
CA SER A 366 -15.12 -15.57 -23.07
C SER A 366 -15.77 -14.27 -22.58
N VAL A 367 -16.12 -14.25 -21.29
CA VAL A 367 -16.51 -13.06 -20.54
C VAL A 367 -15.40 -12.71 -19.54
N TYR A 368 -15.50 -11.56 -18.86
CA TYR A 368 -14.51 -11.13 -17.87
C TYR A 368 -14.21 -12.19 -16.80
N MET A 369 -15.24 -12.85 -16.27
CA MET A 369 -15.09 -13.93 -15.27
C MET A 369 -14.20 -15.07 -15.81
N THR A 370 -14.35 -15.43 -17.06
CA THR A 370 -13.52 -16.46 -17.72
C THR A 370 -12.06 -16.04 -17.80
N GLN A 371 -11.82 -14.77 -18.14
CA GLN A 371 -10.49 -14.21 -18.26
C GLN A 371 -9.79 -14.18 -16.88
N ASP A 372 -10.50 -13.80 -15.82
CA ASP A 372 -9.96 -13.78 -14.46
C ASP A 372 -9.62 -15.18 -13.95
N ILE A 373 -10.43 -16.19 -14.26
CA ILE A 373 -10.12 -17.60 -13.97
C ILE A 373 -8.83 -18.02 -14.68
N GLY A 374 -8.67 -17.67 -15.95
CA GLY A 374 -7.47 -18.00 -16.73
C GLY A 374 -6.22 -17.30 -16.20
N THR A 375 -6.34 -16.01 -15.90
CA THR A 375 -5.23 -15.24 -15.34
C THR A 375 -4.81 -15.78 -13.96
N ALA A 376 -5.77 -16.18 -13.14
CA ALA A 376 -5.49 -16.81 -11.85
C ALA A 376 -4.74 -18.14 -12.03
N ASP A 377 -5.17 -19.00 -12.96
CA ASP A 377 -4.49 -20.27 -13.27
C ASP A 377 -3.02 -20.07 -13.69
N LEU A 378 -2.76 -19.11 -14.57
CA LEU A 378 -1.41 -18.76 -15.01
C LEU A 378 -0.52 -18.29 -13.87
N ARG A 379 -1.05 -17.44 -12.99
CA ARG A 379 -0.30 -16.92 -11.83
C ARG A 379 0.16 -18.03 -10.89
N PHE A 380 -0.68 -19.02 -10.66
CA PHE A 380 -0.34 -20.18 -9.83
C PHE A 380 0.58 -21.19 -10.52
N LYS A 381 0.64 -21.17 -11.86
CA LYS A 381 1.67 -21.89 -12.62
C LYS A 381 3.02 -21.19 -12.51
N ASP A 382 3.04 -19.85 -12.55
CA ASP A 382 4.26 -19.03 -12.50
C ASP A 382 4.88 -18.96 -11.10
N TYR A 383 4.04 -18.92 -10.05
CA TYR A 383 4.47 -18.70 -8.68
C TYR A 383 3.75 -19.61 -7.68
N PRO A 384 4.46 -20.14 -6.64
CA PRO A 384 3.84 -20.89 -5.54
C PRO A 384 3.16 -19.94 -4.55
N ILE A 385 2.04 -19.34 -4.95
CA ILE A 385 1.34 -18.31 -4.19
C ILE A 385 0.64 -18.90 -2.97
N ASP A 386 0.87 -18.33 -1.79
CA ASP A 386 0.14 -18.66 -0.56
C ASP A 386 -1.09 -17.77 -0.37
N LYS A 387 -1.01 -16.51 -0.82
CA LYS A 387 -2.12 -15.55 -0.72
C LYS A 387 -2.15 -14.63 -1.95
N MET A 388 -3.34 -14.49 -2.54
CA MET A 388 -3.58 -13.56 -3.65
C MET A 388 -4.43 -12.37 -3.17
N ILE A 389 -3.96 -11.14 -3.41
CA ILE A 389 -4.67 -9.90 -3.08
C ILE A 389 -4.92 -9.12 -4.36
N TYR A 390 -6.19 -8.79 -4.61
CA TYR A 390 -6.63 -7.94 -5.71
C TYR A 390 -7.01 -6.56 -5.17
N VAL A 391 -6.31 -5.52 -5.61
CA VAL A 391 -6.57 -4.12 -5.24
C VAL A 391 -7.53 -3.53 -6.27
N VAL A 392 -8.82 -3.57 -5.99
CA VAL A 392 -9.86 -3.18 -6.96
C VAL A 392 -10.97 -2.39 -6.24
N GLY A 393 -11.63 -1.47 -6.97
CA GLY A 393 -12.72 -0.66 -6.44
C GLY A 393 -13.91 -1.49 -5.92
N ASN A 394 -14.63 -0.94 -4.97
CA ASN A 394 -15.77 -1.59 -4.29
C ASN A 394 -16.95 -1.92 -5.21
N GLU A 395 -17.00 -1.34 -6.40
CA GLU A 395 -17.98 -1.66 -7.45
C GLU A 395 -17.87 -3.12 -7.92
N GLN A 396 -16.70 -3.76 -7.71
CA GLN A 396 -16.43 -5.14 -8.12
C GLN A 396 -16.59 -6.17 -6.99
N ASN A 397 -17.14 -5.79 -5.82
CA ASN A 397 -17.31 -6.70 -4.68
C ASN A 397 -18.01 -8.00 -5.06
N TYR A 398 -19.13 -7.89 -5.80
CA TYR A 398 -19.91 -9.04 -6.25
C TYR A 398 -19.11 -9.93 -7.23
N HIS A 399 -18.32 -9.34 -8.11
CA HIS A 399 -17.50 -10.05 -9.07
C HIS A 399 -16.42 -10.90 -8.36
N PHE A 400 -15.70 -10.33 -7.39
CA PHE A 400 -14.65 -11.05 -6.66
C PHE A 400 -15.21 -12.10 -5.70
N GLN A 401 -16.40 -11.90 -5.15
CA GLN A 401 -17.09 -12.92 -4.38
C GLN A 401 -17.41 -14.15 -5.27
N ALA A 402 -17.95 -13.92 -6.46
CA ALA A 402 -18.23 -14.98 -7.42
C ALA A 402 -16.93 -15.66 -7.89
N LEU A 403 -15.88 -14.90 -8.21
CA LEU A 403 -14.59 -15.42 -8.63
C LEU A 403 -13.98 -16.35 -7.56
N SER A 404 -13.98 -15.95 -6.29
CA SER A 404 -13.49 -16.75 -5.17
C SER A 404 -14.18 -18.13 -5.10
N ILE A 405 -15.50 -18.15 -5.22
CA ILE A 405 -16.31 -19.38 -5.22
C ILE A 405 -15.95 -20.27 -6.41
N LEU A 406 -15.86 -19.69 -7.60
CA LEU A 406 -15.54 -20.43 -8.83
C LEU A 406 -14.15 -21.06 -8.79
N LEU A 407 -13.16 -20.32 -8.28
CA LEU A 407 -11.79 -20.82 -8.11
C LEU A 407 -11.73 -21.97 -7.08
N ASP A 408 -12.44 -21.85 -5.97
CA ASP A 408 -12.54 -22.94 -4.98
C ASP A 408 -13.19 -24.20 -5.58
N ARG A 409 -14.30 -24.05 -6.32
CA ARG A 409 -14.96 -25.16 -7.02
C ARG A 409 -14.07 -25.83 -8.07
N LEU A 410 -13.23 -25.07 -8.77
CA LEU A 410 -12.26 -25.59 -9.71
C LEU A 410 -11.08 -26.30 -9.04
N GLY A 411 -10.99 -26.26 -7.71
CA GLY A 411 -10.00 -26.97 -6.91
C GLY A 411 -8.75 -26.16 -6.58
N PHE A 412 -8.79 -24.85 -6.75
CA PHE A 412 -7.71 -23.98 -6.29
C PHE A 412 -7.78 -23.84 -4.77
N LYS A 413 -6.79 -24.36 -4.06
CA LYS A 413 -6.74 -24.40 -2.59
C LYS A 413 -6.89 -23.03 -1.91
N TRP A 414 -6.48 -22.00 -2.58
CA TRP A 414 -6.52 -20.61 -2.15
C TRP A 414 -7.79 -19.85 -2.62
N GLY A 415 -8.68 -20.47 -3.37
CA GLY A 415 -9.88 -19.81 -3.89
C GLY A 415 -10.69 -19.10 -2.81
N LYS A 416 -10.89 -19.75 -1.64
CA LYS A 416 -11.58 -19.15 -0.48
C LYS A 416 -10.78 -18.09 0.27
N GLU A 417 -9.45 -18.07 0.12
CA GLU A 417 -8.54 -17.12 0.78
C GLU A 417 -8.17 -15.95 -0.12
N LEU A 418 -8.78 -15.83 -1.30
CA LEU A 418 -8.65 -14.69 -2.17
C LEU A 418 -9.08 -13.43 -1.41
N VAL A 419 -8.21 -12.44 -1.37
CA VAL A 419 -8.49 -11.15 -0.73
C VAL A 419 -8.82 -10.13 -1.81
N HIS A 420 -10.07 -9.67 -1.83
CA HIS A 420 -10.42 -8.44 -2.52
C HIS A 420 -10.15 -7.26 -1.58
N PHE A 421 -9.02 -6.58 -1.78
CA PHE A 421 -8.76 -5.32 -1.12
C PHE A 421 -9.62 -4.24 -1.78
N SER A 422 -10.86 -4.18 -1.30
CA SER A 422 -11.91 -3.29 -1.81
C SER A 422 -11.69 -1.87 -1.32
N TYR A 423 -11.63 -0.90 -2.24
CA TYR A 423 -11.48 0.50 -1.88
C TYR A 423 -12.58 1.39 -2.45
N GLY A 424 -12.88 2.48 -1.76
CA GLY A 424 -13.86 3.47 -2.17
C GLY A 424 -13.36 4.38 -3.30
N MET A 425 -14.26 5.09 -3.93
CA MET A 425 -13.95 5.98 -5.06
C MET A 425 -13.24 7.25 -4.61
N VAL A 426 -12.46 7.82 -5.51
CA VAL A 426 -11.91 9.17 -5.38
C VAL A 426 -12.71 10.11 -6.27
N GLU A 427 -13.13 11.24 -5.70
CA GLU A 427 -13.94 12.26 -6.36
C GLU A 427 -13.20 13.61 -6.31
N LEU A 428 -13.56 14.49 -7.23
CA LEU A 428 -13.09 15.88 -7.23
C LEU A 428 -14.15 16.80 -6.63
N PRO A 429 -13.80 17.99 -6.14
CA PRO A 429 -14.77 18.98 -5.63
C PRO A 429 -15.89 19.31 -6.62
N ASN A 430 -15.64 19.20 -7.91
CA ASN A 430 -16.58 19.49 -8.99
C ASN A 430 -17.41 18.28 -9.47
N GLY A 431 -17.36 17.14 -8.78
CA GLY A 431 -18.16 15.95 -9.06
C GLY A 431 -17.37 14.72 -9.52
N LYS A 432 -18.10 13.63 -9.85
CA LYS A 432 -17.48 12.35 -10.26
C LYS A 432 -16.76 12.46 -11.60
N MET A 433 -15.62 11.78 -11.70
CA MET A 433 -14.88 11.64 -12.95
C MET A 433 -15.65 10.83 -13.98
N LYS A 434 -15.97 11.43 -15.13
CA LYS A 434 -16.61 10.74 -16.26
C LYS A 434 -15.61 10.56 -17.39
N SER A 435 -15.19 9.34 -17.64
CA SER A 435 -14.18 9.00 -18.68
C SER A 435 -14.61 9.23 -20.12
N ARG A 436 -15.91 9.44 -20.40
CA ARG A 436 -16.46 9.62 -21.76
C ARG A 436 -16.60 11.07 -22.21
N GLU A 437 -16.36 12.04 -21.35
CA GLU A 437 -16.60 13.47 -21.63
C GLU A 437 -15.30 14.34 -21.58
N GLY A 438 -14.11 13.72 -21.52
CA GLY A 438 -12.84 14.46 -21.45
C GLY A 438 -12.60 15.21 -20.12
N THR A 439 -13.34 14.87 -19.07
CA THR A 439 -13.29 15.52 -17.74
C THR A 439 -12.59 14.65 -16.68
N VAL A 440 -11.77 13.69 -17.11
CA VAL A 440 -10.98 12.85 -16.20
C VAL A 440 -9.68 13.56 -15.92
N VAL A 441 -9.30 13.71 -14.65
CA VAL A 441 -7.98 14.23 -14.27
C VAL A 441 -6.93 13.19 -14.63
N ASP A 442 -6.11 13.55 -15.61
CA ASP A 442 -4.97 12.78 -16.04
C ASP A 442 -3.96 12.62 -14.91
N ALA A 443 -3.29 11.47 -14.84
CA ALA A 443 -2.35 11.19 -13.76
C ALA A 443 -1.07 12.02 -13.88
N ASP A 444 -0.59 12.23 -15.10
CA ASP A 444 0.63 13.01 -15.34
C ASP A 444 0.39 14.49 -15.05
N ASP A 445 -0.73 15.05 -15.57
CA ASP A 445 -1.15 16.43 -15.29
C ASP A 445 -1.30 16.68 -13.78
N LEU A 446 -1.91 15.73 -13.07
CA LEU A 446 -2.07 15.82 -11.62
C LEU A 446 -0.74 15.83 -10.88
N MET A 447 0.20 14.96 -11.26
CA MET A 447 1.53 14.91 -10.64
C MET A 447 2.31 16.20 -10.92
N GLU A 448 2.25 16.74 -12.14
CA GLU A 448 2.89 18.00 -12.52
C GLU A 448 2.31 19.18 -11.75
N GLU A 449 0.98 19.27 -11.64
CA GLU A 449 0.29 20.27 -10.84
C GLU A 449 0.76 20.25 -9.38
N MET A 450 0.84 19.07 -8.77
CA MET A 450 1.28 18.90 -7.40
C MET A 450 2.74 19.32 -7.20
N VAL A 451 3.63 18.99 -8.14
CA VAL A 451 5.04 19.40 -8.09
C VAL A 451 5.17 20.91 -8.25
N SER A 452 4.43 21.52 -9.19
CA SER A 452 4.41 22.96 -9.42
C SER A 452 3.89 23.72 -8.20
N ALA A 453 2.80 23.27 -7.60
CA ALA A 453 2.23 23.86 -6.38
C ALA A 453 3.21 23.75 -5.20
N ALA A 454 3.88 22.61 -5.04
CA ALA A 454 4.92 22.43 -4.01
C ALA A 454 6.09 23.38 -4.20
N ARG A 455 6.51 23.59 -5.44
CA ARG A 455 7.57 24.54 -5.78
C ARG A 455 7.17 25.96 -5.38
N HIS A 456 6.00 26.40 -5.83
CA HIS A 456 5.50 27.75 -5.54
C HIS A 456 5.39 28.01 -4.03
N THR A 457 4.74 27.13 -3.29
CA THR A 457 4.59 27.25 -1.83
C THR A 457 5.95 27.24 -1.10
N SER A 458 6.91 26.43 -1.56
CA SER A 458 8.26 26.42 -0.98
C SER A 458 9.04 27.70 -1.23
N GLU A 459 8.87 28.32 -2.42
CA GLU A 459 9.46 29.62 -2.76
C GLU A 459 8.86 30.75 -1.90
N GLU A 460 7.54 30.81 -1.76
CA GLU A 460 6.85 31.80 -0.92
C GLU A 460 7.27 31.71 0.57
N LEU A 461 7.49 30.50 1.07
CA LEU A 461 7.96 30.25 2.43
C LEU A 461 9.47 30.43 2.60
N GLY A 462 10.21 30.83 1.56
CA GLY A 462 11.64 31.03 1.60
C GLY A 462 12.47 29.77 1.86
N LYS A 463 11.92 28.59 1.53
CA LYS A 463 12.55 27.29 1.81
C LYS A 463 13.73 26.96 0.89
N PHE A 464 13.89 27.66 -0.22
CA PHE A 464 14.89 27.40 -1.25
C PHE A 464 16.15 28.29 -1.17
N ALA A 465 16.36 28.97 -0.02
CA ALA A 465 17.58 29.76 0.19
C ALA A 465 18.82 28.85 0.03
N ASP A 466 19.84 29.37 -0.66
CA ASP A 466 21.12 28.70 -0.89
C ASP A 466 21.04 27.35 -1.64
N MET A 467 20.01 27.12 -2.45
CA MET A 467 19.82 25.91 -3.25
C MET A 467 19.99 26.19 -4.74
N THR A 468 20.62 25.25 -5.44
CA THR A 468 20.69 25.23 -6.90
C THR A 468 19.32 24.94 -7.51
N GLU A 469 19.13 25.25 -8.79
CA GLU A 469 17.88 24.98 -9.50
C GLU A 469 17.53 23.48 -9.52
N ASN A 470 18.52 22.60 -9.68
CA ASN A 470 18.32 21.16 -9.66
C ASN A 470 17.86 20.68 -8.27
N GLU A 471 18.43 21.21 -7.19
CA GLU A 471 18.01 20.89 -5.83
C GLU A 471 16.58 21.35 -5.56
N ARG A 472 16.21 22.57 -6.03
CA ARG A 472 14.84 23.09 -5.91
C ARG A 472 13.83 22.20 -6.62
N ASN A 473 14.14 21.79 -7.86
CA ASN A 473 13.29 20.91 -8.65
C ASN A 473 13.12 19.55 -7.97
N GLU A 474 14.20 18.96 -7.45
CA GLU A 474 14.13 17.66 -6.76
C GLU A 474 13.35 17.76 -5.44
N ILE A 475 13.53 18.82 -4.66
CA ILE A 475 12.77 19.03 -3.44
C ILE A 475 11.28 19.26 -3.76
N ALA A 476 10.97 20.07 -4.78
CA ALA A 476 9.60 20.27 -5.23
C ALA A 476 8.94 18.97 -5.64
N ARG A 477 9.66 18.09 -6.38
CA ARG A 477 9.19 16.76 -6.74
C ARG A 477 8.90 15.91 -5.49
N ILE A 478 9.84 15.81 -4.56
CA ILE A 478 9.69 15.02 -3.34
C ILE A 478 8.51 15.52 -2.50
N VAL A 479 8.34 16.83 -2.36
CA VAL A 479 7.28 17.45 -1.56
C VAL A 479 5.92 17.31 -2.24
N GLY A 480 5.82 17.62 -3.54
CA GLY A 480 4.58 17.50 -4.32
C GLY A 480 4.07 16.06 -4.38
N MET A 481 4.96 15.11 -4.69
CA MET A 481 4.60 13.70 -4.68
C MET A 481 4.31 13.19 -3.27
N GLY A 482 5.00 13.69 -2.25
CA GLY A 482 4.72 13.38 -0.85
C GLY A 482 3.34 13.87 -0.42
N ALA A 483 2.94 15.07 -0.84
CA ALA A 483 1.62 15.64 -0.58
C ALA A 483 0.52 14.78 -1.20
N LEU A 484 0.63 14.47 -2.51
CA LEU A 484 -0.31 13.64 -3.24
C LEU A 484 -0.49 12.25 -2.59
N LYS A 485 0.61 11.54 -2.40
CA LYS A 485 0.61 10.17 -1.85
C LYS A 485 0.04 10.13 -0.43
N TYR A 486 0.49 11.03 0.42
CA TYR A 486 0.03 11.09 1.81
C TYR A 486 -1.47 11.40 1.89
N PHE A 487 -1.94 12.37 1.12
CA PHE A 487 -3.36 12.75 1.12
C PHE A 487 -4.26 11.57 0.76
N ILE A 488 -3.87 10.78 -0.24
CA ILE A 488 -4.61 9.58 -0.67
C ILE A 488 -4.52 8.47 0.38
N LEU A 489 -3.34 8.23 0.96
CA LEU A 489 -3.09 7.08 1.83
C LEU A 489 -3.47 7.29 3.30
N LYS A 490 -3.64 8.54 3.76
CA LYS A 490 -4.08 8.83 5.14
C LYS A 490 -5.54 8.45 5.40
N VAL A 491 -6.35 8.35 4.35
CA VAL A 491 -7.78 8.00 4.43
C VAL A 491 -7.92 6.48 4.44
N ASP A 492 -8.81 5.93 5.27
CA ASP A 492 -9.18 4.51 5.23
C ASP A 492 -9.59 4.14 3.79
N ALA A 493 -8.94 3.12 3.23
CA ALA A 493 -9.13 2.74 1.84
C ALA A 493 -10.59 2.45 1.48
N ARG A 494 -11.38 1.90 2.41
CA ARG A 494 -12.80 1.54 2.22
C ARG A 494 -13.71 2.76 2.05
N LYS A 495 -13.27 3.95 2.45
CA LYS A 495 -14.06 5.19 2.34
C LYS A 495 -13.86 5.84 0.98
N ASN A 496 -14.95 6.41 0.45
CA ASN A 496 -14.82 7.39 -0.62
C ASN A 496 -14.06 8.62 -0.12
N MET A 497 -13.34 9.27 -0.99
CA MET A 497 -12.59 10.48 -0.66
C MET A 497 -12.76 11.56 -1.71
N LEU A 498 -12.69 12.80 -1.24
CA LEU A 498 -12.59 13.98 -2.08
C LEU A 498 -11.11 14.39 -2.12
N PHE A 499 -10.52 14.45 -3.31
CA PHE A 499 -9.15 14.92 -3.48
C PHE A 499 -9.13 16.43 -3.67
N ASN A 500 -8.38 17.12 -2.80
CA ASN A 500 -8.18 18.55 -2.85
C ASN A 500 -6.67 18.85 -2.90
N PRO A 501 -6.12 19.33 -4.03
CA PRO A 501 -4.70 19.65 -4.19
C PRO A 501 -4.20 20.69 -3.18
N GLU A 502 -4.95 21.78 -2.96
CA GLU A 502 -4.55 22.88 -2.08
C GLU A 502 -4.42 22.43 -0.62
N GLU A 503 -5.39 21.63 -0.12
CA GLU A 503 -5.32 21.08 1.24
C GLU A 503 -4.18 20.08 1.42
N SER A 504 -3.79 19.39 0.37
CA SER A 504 -2.76 18.35 0.44
C SER A 504 -1.36 18.89 0.65
N ILE A 505 -1.09 20.15 0.22
CA ILE A 505 0.23 20.76 0.21
C ILE A 505 0.52 21.64 1.45
N ASP A 506 -0.43 21.77 2.37
CA ASP A 506 -0.28 22.56 3.59
C ASP A 506 0.86 22.01 4.48
N PHE A 507 1.73 22.92 4.94
CA PHE A 507 2.85 22.60 5.83
C PHE A 507 2.49 22.56 7.32
N ASN A 508 1.27 22.88 7.71
CA ASN A 508 0.82 22.97 9.11
C ASN A 508 -0.27 21.94 9.46
N GLY A 509 -0.83 21.27 8.44
CA GLY A 509 -1.93 20.32 8.61
C GLY A 509 -1.50 18.86 8.74
N ASN A 510 -2.48 17.95 8.72
CA ASN A 510 -2.23 16.51 8.59
C ASN A 510 -1.88 16.16 7.15
N THR A 511 -0.64 16.45 6.73
CA THR A 511 -0.17 16.40 5.35
C THR A 511 1.22 15.77 5.24
N GLY A 512 1.57 15.31 4.03
CA GLY A 512 2.92 14.83 3.71
C GLY A 512 4.00 15.89 3.97
N PRO A 513 3.84 17.13 3.46
CA PRO A 513 4.80 18.22 3.67
C PRO A 513 5.08 18.55 5.15
N PHE A 514 4.09 18.47 6.03
CA PHE A 514 4.30 18.65 7.47
C PHE A 514 5.27 17.62 8.05
N ILE A 515 5.11 16.36 7.66
CA ILE A 515 5.98 15.26 8.12
C ILE A 515 7.38 15.40 7.51
N GLN A 516 7.46 15.69 6.21
CA GLN A 516 8.70 15.88 5.47
C GLN A 516 9.51 17.05 6.03
N TYR A 517 8.85 18.17 6.34
CA TYR A 517 9.50 19.32 6.95
C TYR A 517 10.07 19.02 8.34
N THR A 518 9.35 18.26 9.14
CA THR A 518 9.86 17.85 10.47
C THR A 518 11.08 16.93 10.32
N TYR A 519 11.05 16.00 9.37
CA TYR A 519 12.23 15.18 9.07
C TYR A 519 13.43 16.05 8.67
N ALA A 520 13.26 16.96 7.71
CA ALA A 520 14.33 17.85 7.26
C ALA A 520 14.88 18.75 8.40
N ARG A 521 13.99 19.23 9.29
CA ARG A 521 14.37 19.97 10.51
C ARG A 521 15.27 19.12 11.42
N ILE A 522 14.91 17.88 11.67
CA ILE A 522 15.75 16.97 12.48
C ILE A 522 17.10 16.75 11.80
N ARG A 523 17.12 16.55 10.49
CA ARG A 523 18.38 16.39 9.74
C ARG A 523 19.27 17.64 9.85
N SER A 524 18.66 18.84 9.87
CA SER A 524 19.39 20.09 10.12
C SER A 524 20.00 20.15 11.52
N ILE A 525 19.25 19.73 12.55
CA ILE A 525 19.75 19.64 13.94
C ILE A 525 20.94 18.68 14.01
N MET A 526 20.84 17.52 13.37
CA MET A 526 21.93 16.53 13.36
C MET A 526 23.19 17.05 12.67
N ARG A 527 23.06 17.74 11.51
CA ARG A 527 24.21 18.39 10.84
C ARG A 527 24.87 19.46 11.70
N LYS A 528 24.09 20.27 12.43
CA LYS A 528 24.64 21.27 13.36
C LYS A 528 25.41 20.60 14.50
N ALA A 529 24.86 19.55 15.09
CA ALA A 529 25.54 18.79 16.15
C ALA A 529 26.88 18.20 15.63
N GLU A 530 26.89 17.66 14.44
CA GLU A 530 28.11 17.13 13.81
C GLU A 530 29.16 18.22 13.54
N ALA A 531 28.73 19.39 13.06
CA ALA A 531 29.59 20.55 12.86
C ALA A 531 30.18 21.10 14.18
N GLU A 532 29.48 20.94 15.29
CA GLU A 532 29.97 21.24 16.65
C GLU A 532 30.86 20.11 17.22
N GLY A 533 31.15 19.07 16.47
CA GLY A 533 31.96 17.94 16.89
C GLY A 533 31.29 16.98 17.89
N ILE A 534 29.95 17.04 18.01
CA ILE A 534 29.19 16.17 18.91
C ILE A 534 29.06 14.78 18.29
N VAL A 535 29.67 13.78 18.94
CA VAL A 535 29.60 12.38 18.55
C VAL A 535 28.61 11.65 19.45
N LEU A 536 27.54 11.12 18.85
CA LEU A 536 26.57 10.32 19.61
C LEU A 536 27.15 8.93 19.92
N PRO A 537 27.06 8.46 21.18
CA PRO A 537 27.47 7.12 21.52
C PRO A 537 26.58 6.09 20.83
N SER A 538 27.14 4.95 20.47
CA SER A 538 26.37 3.83 19.87
C SER A 538 25.37 3.23 20.87
N VAL A 539 25.64 3.37 22.17
CA VAL A 539 24.82 2.91 23.29
C VAL A 539 24.73 4.01 24.32
N LEU A 540 23.52 4.42 24.63
CA LEU A 540 23.24 5.36 25.71
C LEU A 540 23.37 4.67 27.08
N PRO A 541 23.97 5.33 28.09
CA PRO A 541 23.98 4.82 29.45
C PRO A 541 22.54 4.66 29.99
N ASN A 542 22.26 3.52 30.61
CA ASN A 542 20.90 3.24 31.16
C ASN A 542 20.55 4.05 32.43
N THR A 543 21.52 4.83 32.92
CA THR A 543 21.35 5.72 34.08
C THR A 543 20.94 7.14 33.72
N LEU A 544 20.76 7.45 32.41
CA LEU A 544 20.34 8.78 31.99
C LEU A 544 18.96 9.13 32.60
N PRO A 545 18.81 10.33 33.14
CA PRO A 545 17.51 10.78 33.60
C PRO A 545 16.55 11.00 32.43
N LEU A 546 15.30 10.68 32.62
CA LEU A 546 14.23 10.89 31.65
C LEU A 546 13.15 11.76 32.24
N ASN A 547 12.72 12.77 31.50
CA ASN A 547 11.48 13.48 31.81
C ASN A 547 10.27 12.79 31.17
N GLU A 548 9.09 13.21 31.55
CA GLU A 548 7.84 12.60 31.08
C GLU A 548 7.68 12.66 29.54
N LYS A 549 8.03 13.78 28.91
CA LYS A 549 7.93 13.95 27.44
C LYS A 549 8.93 13.08 26.68
N GLU A 550 10.12 12.89 27.23
CA GLU A 550 11.12 11.98 26.68
C GLU A 550 10.64 10.53 26.76
N VAL A 551 10.03 10.12 27.89
CA VAL A 551 9.41 8.80 28.03
C VAL A 551 8.26 8.62 27.03
N GLN A 552 7.36 9.59 26.89
CA GLN A 552 6.24 9.55 25.94
C GLN A 552 6.74 9.36 24.50
N LEU A 553 7.82 10.04 24.12
CA LEU A 553 8.39 9.93 22.77
C LEU A 553 9.04 8.56 22.55
N ILE A 554 9.76 8.00 23.55
CA ILE A 554 10.31 6.64 23.48
C ILE A 554 9.17 5.62 23.37
N GLN A 555 8.11 5.76 24.15
CA GLN A 555 6.92 4.91 24.09
C GLN A 555 6.26 4.95 22.70
N LYS A 556 6.16 6.14 22.11
CA LYS A 556 5.64 6.29 20.74
C LYS A 556 6.52 5.60 19.71
N LEU A 557 7.85 5.73 19.82
CA LEU A 557 8.80 5.02 18.93
C LEU A 557 8.64 3.51 19.06
N ASN A 558 8.53 2.96 20.26
CA ASN A 558 8.36 1.52 20.51
C ASN A 558 7.11 0.93 19.86
N SER A 559 6.03 1.69 19.77
CA SER A 559 4.78 1.20 19.17
C SER A 559 4.87 1.01 17.65
N PHE A 560 5.95 1.44 16.98
CA PHE A 560 6.05 1.38 15.51
C PHE A 560 5.99 -0.04 14.96
N GLU A 561 6.69 -0.99 15.58
CA GLU A 561 6.67 -2.41 15.16
C GLU A 561 5.24 -2.99 15.22
N THR A 562 4.52 -2.73 16.31
CA THR A 562 3.13 -3.15 16.48
C THR A 562 2.21 -2.50 15.44
N VAL A 563 2.44 -1.21 15.13
CA VAL A 563 1.67 -0.49 14.10
C VAL A 563 1.90 -1.11 12.72
N VAL A 564 3.14 -1.42 12.36
CA VAL A 564 3.46 -2.08 11.07
C VAL A 564 2.83 -3.47 11.00
N GLU A 565 2.90 -4.24 12.08
CA GLU A 565 2.27 -5.57 12.15
C GLU A 565 0.75 -5.47 11.99
N GLN A 566 0.11 -4.55 12.70
CA GLN A 566 -1.34 -4.34 12.60
C GLN A 566 -1.76 -3.84 11.23
N ALA A 567 -0.99 -2.93 10.63
CA ALA A 567 -1.24 -2.44 9.28
C ALA A 567 -1.20 -3.57 8.23
N GLY A 568 -0.32 -4.57 8.43
CA GLY A 568 -0.29 -5.77 7.58
C GLY A 568 -1.49 -6.68 7.77
N LYS A 569 -1.96 -6.87 9.01
CA LYS A 569 -3.15 -7.68 9.33
C LYS A 569 -4.44 -7.06 8.80
N ASP A 570 -4.56 -5.73 8.92
CA ASP A 570 -5.76 -4.98 8.55
C ASP A 570 -5.72 -4.48 7.10
N TYR A 571 -4.62 -4.72 6.38
CA TYR A 571 -4.37 -4.15 5.05
C TYR A 571 -4.55 -2.62 5.06
N SER A 572 -3.92 -1.91 6.00
CA SER A 572 -4.20 -0.50 6.30
C SER A 572 -3.00 0.44 6.12
N PRO A 573 -2.75 0.97 4.91
CA PRO A 573 -1.78 2.06 4.72
C PRO A 573 -2.06 3.27 5.60
N SER A 574 -3.33 3.60 5.84
CA SER A 574 -3.73 4.73 6.68
C SER A 574 -3.29 4.60 8.13
N GLY A 575 -3.12 3.38 8.65
CA GLY A 575 -2.55 3.14 9.97
C GLY A 575 -1.10 3.67 10.08
N ILE A 576 -0.29 3.42 9.05
CA ILE A 576 1.09 3.92 8.97
C ILE A 576 1.11 5.45 8.80
N ALA A 577 0.27 6.00 7.90
CA ALA A 577 0.19 7.43 7.67
C ALA A 577 -0.16 8.21 8.95
N ASN A 578 -1.19 7.77 9.66
CA ASN A 578 -1.62 8.38 10.93
C ASN A 578 -0.55 8.26 12.01
N TYR A 579 0.14 7.12 12.10
CA TYR A 579 1.25 6.97 13.03
C TYR A 579 2.38 7.97 12.75
N CYS A 580 2.80 8.13 11.49
CA CYS A 580 3.84 9.08 11.10
C CYS A 580 3.44 10.52 11.46
N TYR A 581 2.19 10.89 11.24
CA TYR A 581 1.67 12.20 11.62
C TYR A 581 1.69 12.43 13.14
N GLU A 582 1.19 11.49 13.92
CA GLU A 582 1.16 11.60 15.38
C GLU A 582 2.59 11.63 15.97
N LEU A 583 3.50 10.78 15.47
CA LEU A 583 4.91 10.84 15.87
C LEU A 583 5.54 12.21 15.58
N THR A 584 5.25 12.76 14.41
CA THR A 584 5.72 14.09 13.99
C THR A 584 5.19 15.19 14.91
N LYS A 585 3.92 15.13 15.25
CA LYS A 585 3.25 16.07 16.15
C LYS A 585 3.84 16.00 17.57
N ASP A 586 3.99 14.79 18.11
CA ASP A 586 4.60 14.57 19.43
C ASP A 586 6.04 15.11 19.47
N PHE A 587 6.83 14.88 18.40
CA PHE A 587 8.18 15.42 18.31
C PHE A 587 8.19 16.96 18.21
N ASN A 588 7.32 17.57 17.41
CA ASN A 588 7.26 19.03 17.31
C ASN A 588 6.86 19.67 18.64
N GLN A 589 5.94 19.07 19.40
CA GLN A 589 5.61 19.51 20.75
C GLN A 589 6.81 19.39 21.69
N PHE A 590 7.50 18.24 21.65
CA PHE A 590 8.73 18.04 22.44
C PHE A 590 9.81 19.07 22.09
N TYR A 591 10.05 19.32 20.79
CA TYR A 591 11.06 20.28 20.32
C TYR A 591 10.75 21.73 20.70
N HIS A 592 9.45 22.08 20.79
CA HIS A 592 9.00 23.38 21.29
C HIS A 592 9.31 23.55 22.77
N ASP A 593 9.06 22.51 23.57
CA ASP A 593 9.16 22.57 25.04
C ASP A 593 10.63 22.40 25.52
N TYR A 594 11.46 21.69 24.77
CA TYR A 594 12.82 21.35 25.15
C TYR A 594 13.85 21.64 24.04
N SER A 595 14.84 22.47 24.36
CA SER A 595 15.97 22.68 23.45
C SER A 595 16.80 21.40 23.33
N ILE A 596 17.22 21.06 22.11
CA ILE A 596 18.09 19.89 21.85
C ILE A 596 19.57 20.30 21.93
N LEU A 597 19.99 21.28 21.12
CA LEU A 597 21.39 21.70 21.05
C LEU A 597 21.82 22.53 22.27
N ASN A 598 20.91 23.32 22.82
CA ASN A 598 21.15 24.12 24.02
C ASN A 598 20.46 23.51 25.25
N ALA A 599 20.57 22.17 25.40
CA ALA A 599 20.05 21.46 26.55
C ALA A 599 20.79 21.85 27.84
N GLU A 600 20.15 21.67 28.98
CA GLU A 600 20.61 22.04 30.32
C GLU A 600 21.84 21.24 30.78
N SER A 601 22.11 20.09 30.19
CA SER A 601 23.30 19.26 30.45
C SER A 601 23.80 18.51 29.23
N ALA A 602 25.02 17.99 29.27
CA ALA A 602 25.58 17.15 28.22
C ALA A 602 24.82 15.82 28.05
N GLU A 603 24.34 15.26 29.16
CA GLU A 603 23.53 14.06 29.21
C GLU A 603 22.18 14.29 28.53
N ALA A 604 21.47 15.37 28.86
CA ALA A 604 20.20 15.75 28.25
C ALA A 604 20.37 16.02 26.73
N LYS A 605 21.46 16.74 26.35
CA LYS A 605 21.79 16.97 24.93
C LYS A 605 21.98 15.65 24.18
N THR A 606 22.79 14.74 24.73
CA THR A 606 23.06 13.42 24.11
C THR A 606 21.79 12.61 23.95
N LEU A 607 20.94 12.55 24.97
CA LEU A 607 19.68 11.83 24.94
C LEU A 607 18.73 12.42 23.88
N ARG A 608 18.53 13.74 23.87
CA ARG A 608 17.61 14.42 22.96
C ARG A 608 18.06 14.35 21.50
N LEU A 609 19.36 14.39 21.24
CA LEU A 609 19.92 14.13 19.90
C LEU A 609 19.65 12.68 19.47
N ALA A 610 19.81 11.71 20.37
CA ALA A 610 19.53 10.31 20.07
C ALA A 610 18.01 10.08 19.82
N LEU A 611 17.13 10.73 20.59
CA LEU A 611 15.70 10.72 20.37
C LEU A 611 15.36 11.31 19.00
N ALA A 612 15.83 12.51 18.67
CA ALA A 612 15.60 13.16 17.39
C ALA A 612 16.06 12.28 16.21
N LYS A 613 17.26 11.70 16.31
CA LYS A 613 17.78 10.77 15.29
C LYS A 613 16.84 9.57 15.06
N ASN A 614 16.33 8.98 16.15
CA ASN A 614 15.45 7.82 16.05
C ASN A 614 14.04 8.20 15.56
N VAL A 615 13.53 9.39 15.91
CA VAL A 615 12.30 9.93 15.33
C VAL A 615 12.44 10.10 13.81
N ALA A 616 13.53 10.72 13.33
CA ALA A 616 13.77 10.87 11.90
C ALA A 616 13.85 9.51 11.18
N LYS A 617 14.57 8.54 11.76
CA LYS A 617 14.66 7.18 11.22
C LYS A 617 13.28 6.51 11.12
N THR A 618 12.48 6.60 12.16
CA THR A 618 11.15 5.99 12.20
C THR A 618 10.19 6.66 11.21
N ILE A 619 10.21 8.00 11.12
CA ILE A 619 9.49 8.74 10.08
C ILE A 619 9.90 8.26 8.69
N LYS A 620 11.21 8.20 8.40
CA LYS A 620 11.71 7.75 7.10
C LYS A 620 11.24 6.33 6.79
N ASN A 621 11.35 5.41 7.74
CA ASN A 621 10.90 4.03 7.56
C ASN A 621 9.38 3.94 7.32
N GLY A 622 8.58 4.67 8.09
CA GLY A 622 7.12 4.71 7.94
C GLY A 622 6.68 5.34 6.61
N MET A 623 7.27 6.48 6.23
CA MET A 623 6.97 7.14 4.96
C MET A 623 7.38 6.26 3.76
N GLN A 624 8.47 5.50 3.87
CA GLN A 624 8.89 4.56 2.84
C GLN A 624 7.86 3.43 2.64
N LEU A 625 7.17 2.97 3.69
CA LEU A 625 6.07 2.00 3.56
C LEU A 625 4.87 2.56 2.78
N LEU A 626 4.75 3.87 2.70
CA LEU A 626 3.77 4.58 1.89
C LEU A 626 4.29 4.95 0.49
N GLY A 627 5.52 4.57 0.14
CA GLY A 627 6.17 4.99 -1.09
C GLY A 627 6.49 6.49 -1.14
N ILE A 628 6.64 7.14 0.02
CA ILE A 628 6.89 8.57 0.14
C ILE A 628 8.35 8.82 0.52
N GLU A 629 9.03 9.64 -0.26
CA GLU A 629 10.38 10.10 0.01
C GLU A 629 10.37 11.26 1.02
N VAL A 630 11.45 11.38 1.80
CA VAL A 630 11.65 12.49 2.73
C VAL A 630 12.96 13.21 2.42
N PRO A 631 12.95 14.55 2.23
CA PRO A 631 14.13 15.29 1.80
C PRO A 631 15.09 15.56 2.96
N GLU A 632 16.38 15.51 2.70
CA GLU A 632 17.42 15.80 3.70
C GLU A 632 17.47 17.29 4.09
N ARG A 633 17.01 18.18 3.20
CA ARG A 633 16.90 19.63 3.36
C ARG A 633 15.55 20.11 2.84
N MET A 634 15.09 21.19 3.41
CA MET A 634 13.83 21.81 2.99
C MET A 634 13.75 23.26 3.48
#